data_f4942aac94fccbe84f9dcd8ce02965a9
#
_entry.id   f4942aac94fccbe84f9dcd8ce02965a9
#
_cell.length_a   1.000
_cell.length_b   1.000
_cell.length_c   1.000
_cell.angle_alpha   90.00
_cell.angle_beta   90.00
_cell.angle_gamma   90.00
#
_symmetry.space_group_name_H-M   'P 1'
#
loop_
_entity.id
_entity.type
_entity.pdbx_description
1 polymer ?
#
loop_
_entity_poly.entity_id
_entity_poly.type
_entity_poly.pdbx_seq_one_letter_code
_entity_poly.pdbx_strand_id
1 'polypeptide(L)'
;MEPYPHQDEAILELLSGSNVILSTPTGSGKSLVALGGHAAALARDQVSFYTAPIKALVSEKFFALCEVFGADNVGMLTGDAAVNADAPVICCTAEVLANIALREGSATDVGLVVMDEFHFYTEPDRGWAWQVPILELPGAQFLLMSATLGDMTALADDLTRRTGRETAVIDDAERPVPLSFSWSLTPLGETLEELVVTHQAPVYVVHFTQAAAVEQATSLLTNKAIAAGADPALKERLAGFRFGAGFGKTLSRLLRQGIGVHH
;
A
#
# COMPACT_ATOMS: atom_id res chain seq x y z
N MET A 1 18.33 12.26 -3.52
CA MET A 1 16.97 12.70 -3.90
C MET A 1 16.50 13.57 -2.76
N GLU A 2 16.07 14.79 -3.01
CA GLU A 2 15.54 15.66 -1.96
C GLU A 2 14.10 15.23 -1.66
N PRO A 3 13.70 15.14 -0.38
CA PRO A 3 12.34 14.87 -0.01
C PRO A 3 11.39 15.98 -0.48
N TYR A 4 10.11 15.66 -0.65
CA TYR A 4 9.09 16.68 -0.88
C TYR A 4 8.78 17.43 0.42
N PRO A 5 8.32 18.69 0.38
CA PRO A 5 8.04 19.48 1.58
C PRO A 5 7.12 18.78 2.60
N HIS A 6 6.05 18.13 2.14
CA HIS A 6 5.14 17.37 3.01
C HIS A 6 5.80 16.14 3.66
N GLN A 7 6.84 15.55 3.02
CA GLN A 7 7.60 14.44 3.60
C GLN A 7 8.52 14.94 4.71
N ASP A 8 9.23 16.06 4.46
CA ASP A 8 10.09 16.70 5.45
C ASP A 8 9.28 17.10 6.68
N GLU A 9 8.14 17.76 6.49
CA GLU A 9 7.23 18.16 7.56
C GLU A 9 6.78 16.95 8.38
N ALA A 10 6.26 15.89 7.70
CA ALA A 10 5.80 14.69 8.37
C ALA A 10 6.91 13.97 9.16
N ILE A 11 8.12 13.91 8.62
CA ILE A 11 9.26 13.29 9.30
C ILE A 11 9.67 14.14 10.51
N LEU A 12 9.71 15.46 10.40
CA LEU A 12 10.04 16.36 11.51
C LEU A 12 9.01 16.24 12.64
N GLU A 13 7.73 16.17 12.33
CA GLU A 13 6.67 15.95 13.32
C GLU A 13 6.83 14.59 14.04
N LEU A 14 7.11 13.51 13.29
CA LEU A 14 7.41 12.21 13.91
C LEU A 14 8.65 12.25 14.80
N LEU A 15 9.69 12.95 14.39
CA LEU A 15 10.92 13.09 15.19
C LEU A 15 10.69 13.93 16.47
N SER A 16 9.80 14.92 16.43
CA SER A 16 9.41 15.72 17.60
C SER A 16 8.54 14.94 18.59
N GLY A 17 7.99 13.79 18.18
CA GLY A 17 7.14 12.93 19.01
C GLY A 17 5.64 13.11 18.77
N SER A 18 5.25 13.95 17.81
CA SER A 18 3.85 14.15 17.41
C SER A 18 3.30 12.92 16.71
N ASN A 19 1.99 12.68 16.81
CA ASN A 19 1.28 11.83 15.86
C ASN A 19 1.16 12.54 14.52
N VAL A 20 1.06 11.78 13.44
CA VAL A 20 0.90 12.35 12.10
C VAL A 20 -0.26 11.67 11.36
N ILE A 21 -1.16 12.47 10.80
CA ILE A 21 -2.17 12.05 9.83
C ILE A 21 -1.71 12.56 8.47
N LEU A 22 -1.26 11.65 7.60
CA LEU A 22 -0.72 11.96 6.28
C LEU A 22 -1.73 11.59 5.20
N SER A 23 -2.49 12.59 4.74
CA SER A 23 -3.52 12.46 3.70
C SER A 23 -3.02 13.05 2.39
N THR A 24 -2.17 12.30 1.69
CA THR A 24 -1.53 12.78 0.47
C THR A 24 -1.77 11.83 -0.70
N PRO A 25 -1.83 12.31 -1.96
CA PRO A 25 -2.16 11.49 -3.11
C PRO A 25 -1.28 10.23 -3.26
N THR A 26 -1.80 9.21 -3.94
CA THR A 26 -0.98 8.05 -4.33
C THR A 26 0.21 8.52 -5.19
N GLY A 27 1.39 7.99 -4.91
CA GLY A 27 2.63 8.40 -5.59
C GLY A 27 3.35 9.59 -4.94
N SER A 28 2.83 10.19 -3.86
CA SER A 28 3.49 11.28 -3.12
C SER A 28 4.66 10.82 -2.24
N GLY A 29 4.95 9.51 -2.21
CA GLY A 29 6.09 8.98 -1.47
C GLY A 29 5.87 8.79 0.03
N LYS A 30 4.65 8.51 0.48
CA LYS A 30 4.32 8.20 1.89
C LYS A 30 5.24 7.17 2.55
N SER A 31 5.74 6.21 1.76
CA SER A 31 6.66 5.19 2.25
C SER A 31 7.96 5.75 2.84
N LEU A 32 8.44 6.92 2.37
CA LEU A 32 9.63 7.57 2.93
C LEU A 32 9.36 8.08 4.35
N VAL A 33 8.16 8.60 4.59
CA VAL A 33 7.75 9.06 5.93
C VAL A 33 7.67 7.88 6.90
N ALA A 34 7.10 6.75 6.46
CA ALA A 34 7.07 5.53 7.27
C ALA A 34 8.49 5.02 7.59
N LEU A 35 9.41 5.05 6.61
CA LEU A 35 10.83 4.71 6.85
C LEU A 35 11.46 5.62 7.90
N GLY A 36 11.24 6.92 7.81
CA GLY A 36 11.71 7.89 8.81
C GLY A 36 11.17 7.60 10.21
N GLY A 37 9.90 7.27 10.32
CA GLY A 37 9.28 6.88 11.58
C GLY A 37 9.89 5.61 12.18
N HIS A 38 10.05 4.54 11.39
CA HIS A 38 10.70 3.31 11.85
C HIS A 38 12.16 3.52 12.25
N ALA A 39 12.91 4.32 11.49
CA ALA A 39 14.29 4.67 11.83
C ALA A 39 14.36 5.43 13.17
N ALA A 40 13.43 6.34 13.41
CA ALA A 40 13.34 7.07 14.68
C ALA A 40 12.99 6.16 15.87
N ALA A 41 12.07 5.20 15.68
CA ALA A 41 11.72 4.20 16.68
C ALA A 41 12.92 3.29 17.01
N LEU A 42 13.61 2.78 15.98
CA LEU A 42 14.83 1.99 16.15
C LEU A 42 15.92 2.75 16.91
N ALA A 43 16.14 4.02 16.59
CA ALA A 43 17.13 4.86 17.29
C ALA A 43 16.80 5.10 18.78
N ARG A 44 15.56 4.84 19.17
CA ARG A 44 15.07 4.95 20.57
C ARG A 44 14.91 3.59 21.26
N ASP A 45 15.41 2.51 20.64
CA ASP A 45 15.22 1.11 21.09
C ASP A 45 13.73 0.74 21.32
N GLN A 46 12.84 1.24 20.45
CA GLN A 46 11.41 1.02 20.53
C GLN A 46 10.92 0.07 19.44
N VAL A 47 9.96 -0.79 19.77
CA VAL A 47 9.27 -1.61 18.78
C VAL A 47 8.31 -0.76 17.96
N SER A 48 8.28 -1.00 16.65
CA SER A 48 7.40 -0.31 15.73
C SER A 48 6.63 -1.29 14.85
N PHE A 49 5.36 -0.97 14.58
CA PHE A 49 4.49 -1.78 13.71
C PHE A 49 4.17 -1.04 12.42
N TYR A 50 4.23 -1.76 11.30
CA TYR A 50 3.69 -1.34 10.01
C TYR A 50 2.46 -2.20 9.69
N THR A 51 1.28 -1.59 9.60
CA THR A 51 0.06 -2.34 9.29
C THR A 51 -0.48 -2.02 7.90
N ALA A 52 -0.98 -3.06 7.22
CA ALA A 52 -1.62 -2.94 5.92
C ALA A 52 -2.90 -3.81 5.87
N PRO A 53 -3.86 -3.49 4.94
CA PRO A 53 -5.15 -4.17 4.90
C PRO A 53 -5.12 -5.60 4.38
N ILE A 54 -4.08 -6.00 3.63
CA ILE A 54 -3.98 -7.31 3.01
C ILE A 54 -2.56 -7.88 3.10
N LYS A 55 -2.47 -9.21 3.18
CA LYS A 55 -1.19 -9.93 3.30
C LYS A 55 -0.19 -9.63 2.19
N ALA A 56 -0.66 -9.41 0.95
CA ALA A 56 0.21 -9.09 -0.17
C ALA A 56 0.98 -7.78 0.06
N LEU A 57 0.30 -6.74 0.56
CA LEU A 57 0.94 -5.47 0.92
C LEU A 57 1.87 -5.61 2.13
N VAL A 58 1.47 -6.41 3.14
CA VAL A 58 2.35 -6.71 4.28
C VAL A 58 3.64 -7.37 3.81
N SER A 59 3.57 -8.36 2.91
CA SER A 59 4.75 -9.04 2.38
C SER A 59 5.61 -8.10 1.54
N GLU A 60 5.01 -7.25 0.70
CA GLU A 60 5.74 -6.25 -0.08
C GLU A 60 6.53 -5.30 0.84
N LYS A 61 5.88 -4.78 1.89
CA LYS A 61 6.52 -3.87 2.83
C LYS A 61 7.58 -4.56 3.69
N PHE A 62 7.34 -5.81 4.10
CA PHE A 62 8.33 -6.61 4.79
C PHE A 62 9.64 -6.70 4.00
N PHE A 63 9.58 -7.08 2.72
CA PHE A 63 10.79 -7.15 1.90
C PHE A 63 11.45 -5.79 1.69
N ALA A 64 10.66 -4.75 1.43
CA ALA A 64 11.20 -3.39 1.27
C ALA A 64 11.89 -2.87 2.55
N LEU A 65 11.32 -3.14 3.73
CA LEU A 65 11.93 -2.77 5.00
C LEU A 65 13.17 -3.62 5.32
N CYS A 66 13.19 -4.90 4.96
CA CYS A 66 14.39 -5.74 5.06
C CYS A 66 15.56 -5.20 4.23
N GLU A 67 15.30 -4.66 3.04
CA GLU A 67 16.34 -4.03 2.20
C GLU A 67 16.98 -2.80 2.88
N VAL A 68 16.20 -2.06 3.68
CA VAL A 68 16.66 -0.84 4.34
C VAL A 68 17.28 -1.11 5.71
N PHE A 69 16.60 -1.90 6.54
CA PHE A 69 16.97 -2.09 7.96
C PHE A 69 17.72 -3.40 8.22
N GLY A 70 17.81 -4.29 7.22
CA GLY A 70 18.34 -5.64 7.39
C GLY A 70 17.26 -6.63 7.88
N ALA A 71 17.37 -7.89 7.42
CA ALA A 71 16.38 -8.92 7.73
C ALA A 71 16.32 -9.29 9.23
N ASP A 72 17.40 -9.09 9.98
CA ASP A 72 17.44 -9.35 11.42
C ASP A 72 16.61 -8.34 12.22
N ASN A 73 16.36 -7.16 11.69
CA ASN A 73 15.61 -6.08 12.35
C ASN A 73 14.14 -6.00 11.92
N VAL A 74 13.71 -6.84 10.98
CA VAL A 74 12.34 -6.77 10.45
C VAL A 74 11.65 -8.12 10.61
N GLY A 75 10.44 -8.09 11.12
CA GLY A 75 9.56 -9.25 11.26
C GLY A 75 8.27 -9.11 10.47
N MET A 76 7.59 -10.23 10.27
CA MET A 76 6.27 -10.26 9.64
C MET A 76 5.33 -11.16 10.42
N LEU A 77 4.12 -10.64 10.72
CA LEU A 77 3.05 -11.37 11.38
C LEU A 77 1.77 -11.29 10.54
N THR A 78 1.28 -12.43 10.10
CA THR A 78 -0.02 -12.58 9.44
C THR A 78 -0.82 -13.68 10.12
N GLY A 79 -2.10 -13.85 9.76
CA GLY A 79 -2.93 -14.88 10.39
C GLY A 79 -2.43 -16.33 10.20
N ASP A 80 -1.53 -16.56 9.24
CA ASP A 80 -1.02 -17.88 8.84
C ASP A 80 0.52 -17.98 8.81
N ALA A 81 1.25 -16.90 9.07
CA ALA A 81 2.70 -16.89 9.05
C ALA A 81 3.29 -15.94 10.10
N ALA A 82 4.39 -16.37 10.71
CA ALA A 82 5.21 -15.53 11.58
C ALA A 82 6.68 -15.71 11.18
N VAL A 83 7.35 -14.60 10.90
CA VAL A 83 8.77 -14.54 10.57
C VAL A 83 9.39 -13.50 11.48
N ASN A 84 10.45 -13.86 12.22
CA ASN A 84 11.18 -12.97 13.11
C ASN A 84 10.25 -12.12 14.01
N ALA A 85 9.39 -12.80 14.79
CA ALA A 85 8.30 -12.17 15.54
C ALA A 85 8.75 -11.19 16.63
N ASP A 86 10.00 -11.30 17.07
CA ASP A 86 10.60 -10.47 18.11
C ASP A 86 11.45 -9.32 17.55
N ALA A 87 11.37 -9.07 16.23
CA ALA A 87 12.11 -8.00 15.58
C ALA A 87 11.62 -6.61 16.04
N PRO A 88 12.47 -5.59 16.06
CA PRO A 88 12.06 -4.24 16.45
C PRO A 88 11.13 -3.55 15.44
N VAL A 89 11.07 -4.00 14.18
CA VAL A 89 10.11 -3.51 13.17
C VAL A 89 9.24 -4.67 12.72
N ILE A 90 7.94 -4.62 12.96
CA ILE A 90 6.99 -5.70 12.64
C ILE A 90 6.02 -5.25 11.55
N CYS A 91 6.01 -5.94 10.42
CA CYS A 91 4.98 -5.81 9.38
C CYS A 91 3.82 -6.76 9.67
N CYS A 92 2.60 -6.30 9.75
CA CYS A 92 1.44 -7.16 10.02
C CYS A 92 0.16 -6.66 9.34
N THR A 93 -0.88 -7.50 9.32
CA THR A 93 -2.22 -7.00 8.96
C THR A 93 -2.82 -6.22 10.15
N ALA A 94 -3.73 -5.29 9.85
CA ALA A 94 -4.37 -4.47 10.88
C ALA A 94 -5.06 -5.33 11.95
N GLU A 95 -5.70 -6.43 11.54
CA GLU A 95 -6.37 -7.37 12.46
C GLU A 95 -5.38 -8.05 13.43
N VAL A 96 -4.15 -8.32 12.99
CA VAL A 96 -3.13 -8.91 13.87
C VAL A 96 -2.72 -7.91 14.95
N LEU A 97 -2.45 -6.66 14.59
CA LEU A 97 -2.13 -5.63 15.59
C LEU A 97 -3.30 -5.37 16.53
N ALA A 98 -4.53 -5.30 16.00
CA ALA A 98 -5.72 -5.12 16.84
C ALA A 98 -5.88 -6.25 17.87
N ASN A 99 -5.64 -7.50 17.47
CA ASN A 99 -5.68 -8.64 18.41
C ASN A 99 -4.56 -8.59 19.46
N ILE A 100 -3.36 -8.12 19.10
CA ILE A 100 -2.26 -7.88 20.06
C ILE A 100 -2.69 -6.79 21.05
N ALA A 101 -3.18 -5.66 20.55
CA ALA A 101 -3.63 -4.54 21.36
C ALA A 101 -4.75 -4.94 22.34
N LEU A 102 -5.74 -5.71 21.91
CA LEU A 102 -6.82 -6.22 22.79
C LEU A 102 -6.31 -7.17 23.86
N ARG A 103 -5.28 -7.97 23.57
CA ARG A 103 -4.74 -8.95 24.51
C ARG A 103 -3.82 -8.34 25.55
N GLU A 104 -2.99 -7.38 25.13
CA GLU A 104 -1.90 -6.84 25.95
C GLU A 104 -2.18 -5.40 26.43
N GLY A 105 -3.03 -4.66 25.70
CA GLY A 105 -3.44 -3.31 26.05
C GLY A 105 -2.27 -2.36 26.23
N SER A 106 -2.37 -1.48 27.22
CA SER A 106 -1.33 -0.49 27.54
C SER A 106 -0.01 -1.08 28.06
N ALA A 107 0.06 -2.40 28.30
CA ALA A 107 1.30 -3.09 28.67
C ALA A 107 2.16 -3.43 27.44
N THR A 108 1.65 -3.27 26.23
CA THR A 108 2.40 -3.51 24.99
C THR A 108 3.49 -2.45 24.84
N ASP A 109 4.73 -2.88 24.73
CA ASP A 109 5.87 -1.99 24.48
C ASP A 109 5.96 -1.61 22.99
N VAL A 110 5.07 -0.71 22.57
CA VAL A 110 5.00 -0.21 21.18
C VAL A 110 5.30 1.28 21.18
N GLY A 111 6.39 1.65 20.54
CA GLY A 111 6.77 3.05 20.37
C GLY A 111 6.08 3.75 19.21
N LEU A 112 5.92 3.05 18.07
CA LEU A 112 5.31 3.60 16.85
C LEU A 112 4.37 2.61 16.18
N VAL A 113 3.22 3.09 15.72
CA VAL A 113 2.28 2.37 14.85
C VAL A 113 2.10 3.14 13.55
N VAL A 114 2.54 2.54 12.44
CA VAL A 114 2.27 3.03 11.08
C VAL A 114 1.07 2.30 10.53
N MET A 115 0.01 3.02 10.21
CA MET A 115 -1.22 2.47 9.61
C MET A 115 -1.33 2.91 8.17
N ASP A 116 -1.04 1.99 7.25
CA ASP A 116 -1.22 2.23 5.82
C ASP A 116 -2.67 1.98 5.40
N GLU A 117 -3.08 2.65 4.33
CA GLU A 117 -4.46 2.62 3.81
C GLU A 117 -5.50 2.91 4.91
N PHE A 118 -5.25 3.94 5.71
CA PHE A 118 -6.06 4.27 6.88
C PHE A 118 -7.54 4.55 6.57
N HIS A 119 -7.91 4.80 5.31
CA HIS A 119 -9.32 4.95 4.90
C HIS A 119 -10.19 3.71 5.23
N PHE A 120 -9.59 2.52 5.38
CA PHE A 120 -10.29 1.33 5.87
C PHE A 120 -10.89 1.49 7.28
N TYR A 121 -10.43 2.48 8.06
CA TYR A 121 -10.97 2.83 9.36
C TYR A 121 -12.50 3.03 9.37
N THR A 122 -13.07 3.50 8.27
CA THR A 122 -14.52 3.75 8.13
C THR A 122 -15.30 2.56 7.59
N GLU A 123 -14.65 1.45 7.23
CA GLU A 123 -15.34 0.27 6.71
C GLU A 123 -16.16 -0.43 7.80
N PRO A 124 -17.46 -0.73 7.54
CA PRO A 124 -18.34 -1.34 8.54
C PRO A 124 -17.84 -2.67 9.10
N ASP A 125 -17.28 -3.52 8.23
CA ASP A 125 -16.91 -4.89 8.61
C ASP A 125 -15.47 -5.00 9.17
N ARG A 126 -14.56 -4.12 8.76
CA ARG A 126 -13.13 -4.23 9.05
C ARG A 126 -12.54 -3.04 9.78
N GLY A 127 -13.23 -1.91 9.84
CA GLY A 127 -12.72 -0.66 10.40
C GLY A 127 -12.27 -0.78 11.87
N TRP A 128 -12.85 -1.71 12.62
CA TRP A 128 -12.45 -2.00 13.99
C TRP A 128 -10.95 -2.32 14.12
N ALA A 129 -10.35 -2.94 13.11
CA ALA A 129 -8.93 -3.32 13.13
C ALA A 129 -7.99 -2.09 13.12
N TRP A 130 -8.43 -0.96 12.55
CA TRP A 130 -7.72 0.33 12.63
C TRP A 130 -8.08 1.11 13.89
N GLN A 131 -9.31 0.96 14.39
CA GLN A 131 -9.79 1.68 15.57
C GLN A 131 -9.19 1.14 16.88
N VAL A 132 -9.16 -0.17 17.03
CA VAL A 132 -8.72 -0.83 18.27
C VAL A 132 -7.31 -0.43 18.70
N PRO A 133 -6.27 -0.43 17.86
CA PRO A 133 -4.94 0.02 18.31
C PRO A 133 -4.92 1.48 18.79
N ILE A 134 -5.70 2.37 18.18
CA ILE A 134 -5.82 3.78 18.62
C ILE A 134 -6.43 3.86 20.02
N LEU A 135 -7.36 2.96 20.34
CA LEU A 135 -8.03 2.93 21.64
C LEU A 135 -7.17 2.28 22.74
N GLU A 136 -6.48 1.20 22.40
CA GLU A 136 -5.83 0.31 23.37
C GLU A 136 -4.33 0.58 23.55
N LEU A 137 -3.68 1.35 22.66
CA LEU A 137 -2.24 1.66 22.70
C LEU A 137 -1.97 3.16 22.93
N PRO A 138 -2.42 3.76 24.04
CA PRO A 138 -2.28 5.21 24.27
C PRO A 138 -0.83 5.66 24.42
N GLY A 139 0.11 4.76 24.72
CA GLY A 139 1.55 5.05 24.80
C GLY A 139 2.24 5.17 23.44
N ALA A 140 1.66 4.59 22.39
CA ALA A 140 2.26 4.59 21.07
C ALA A 140 2.14 5.96 20.38
N GLN A 141 3.10 6.24 19.52
CA GLN A 141 3.01 7.29 18.51
C GLN A 141 2.32 6.72 17.27
N PHE A 142 1.50 7.50 16.57
CA PHE A 142 0.77 7.04 15.39
C PHE A 142 1.15 7.82 14.15
N LEU A 143 1.38 7.08 13.04
CA LEU A 143 1.43 7.60 11.68
C LEU A 143 0.28 6.97 10.88
N LEU A 144 -0.75 7.75 10.58
CA LEU A 144 -1.93 7.32 9.83
C LEU A 144 -1.80 7.80 8.37
N MET A 145 -1.68 6.88 7.43
CA MET A 145 -1.42 7.19 6.01
C MET A 145 -2.58 6.77 5.11
N SER A 146 -3.02 7.67 4.25
CA SER A 146 -4.00 7.36 3.20
C SER A 146 -3.85 8.29 1.99
N ALA A 147 -4.45 7.90 0.88
CA ALA A 147 -4.48 8.73 -0.32
C ALA A 147 -5.54 9.85 -0.25
N THR A 148 -6.65 9.57 0.43
CA THR A 148 -7.77 10.50 0.56
C THR A 148 -8.46 10.25 1.91
N LEU A 149 -8.37 11.23 2.78
CA LEU A 149 -9.14 11.29 4.02
C LEU A 149 -9.99 12.56 3.92
N GLY A 150 -11.20 12.52 4.46
CA GLY A 150 -12.01 13.71 4.61
C GLY A 150 -11.47 14.61 5.72
N ASP A 151 -12.33 15.42 6.32
CA ASP A 151 -11.96 16.22 7.48
C ASP A 151 -11.53 15.33 8.66
N MET A 152 -10.27 15.44 9.04
CA MET A 152 -9.65 14.63 10.10
C MET A 152 -9.55 15.36 11.44
N THR A 153 -10.10 16.56 11.56
CA THR A 153 -10.00 17.39 12.76
C THR A 153 -10.45 16.65 14.03
N ALA A 154 -11.63 16.04 13.98
CA ALA A 154 -12.17 15.31 15.13
C ALA A 154 -11.30 14.10 15.53
N LEU A 155 -10.72 13.40 14.55
CA LEU A 155 -9.83 12.28 14.81
C LEU A 155 -8.49 12.76 15.36
N ALA A 156 -7.94 13.86 14.84
CA ALA A 156 -6.70 14.46 15.34
C ALA A 156 -6.84 14.89 16.79
N ASP A 157 -7.95 15.56 17.14
CA ASP A 157 -8.25 15.96 18.52
C ASP A 157 -8.40 14.75 19.45
N ASP A 158 -9.08 13.69 19.00
CA ASP A 158 -9.25 12.46 19.79
C ASP A 158 -7.91 11.74 19.98
N LEU A 159 -7.09 11.63 18.95
CA LEU A 159 -5.77 11.01 19.01
C LEU A 159 -4.83 11.78 19.95
N THR A 160 -4.82 13.12 19.87
CA THR A 160 -4.07 13.99 20.79
C THR A 160 -4.49 13.77 22.24
N ARG A 161 -5.80 13.74 22.49
CA ARG A 161 -6.33 13.54 23.85
C ARG A 161 -5.96 12.17 24.43
N ARG A 162 -5.98 11.12 23.61
CA ARG A 162 -5.70 9.74 24.04
C ARG A 162 -4.23 9.49 24.30
N THR A 163 -3.37 9.96 23.40
CA THR A 163 -1.93 9.70 23.46
C THR A 163 -1.17 10.75 24.28
N GLY A 164 -1.76 11.90 24.52
CA GLY A 164 -1.07 13.06 25.11
C GLY A 164 -0.01 13.68 24.21
N ARG A 165 0.03 13.28 22.94
CA ARG A 165 0.94 13.79 21.89
C ARG A 165 0.16 14.73 20.96
N GLU A 166 0.76 15.80 20.52
CA GLU A 166 0.18 16.63 19.45
C GLU A 166 -0.03 15.78 18.18
N THR A 167 -1.02 16.13 17.38
CA THR A 167 -1.32 15.43 16.11
C THR A 167 -1.29 16.43 14.97
N ALA A 168 -0.30 16.30 14.09
CA ALA A 168 -0.19 17.06 12.86
C ALA A 168 -1.03 16.40 11.74
N VAL A 169 -1.79 17.22 11.01
CA VAL A 169 -2.54 16.80 9.81
C VAL A 169 -1.86 17.42 8.60
N ILE A 170 -1.38 16.58 7.68
CA ILE A 170 -0.66 16.99 6.47
C ILE A 170 -1.44 16.48 5.27
N ASP A 171 -2.08 17.38 4.53
CA ASP A 171 -3.02 17.06 3.43
C ASP A 171 -2.83 17.94 2.17
N ASP A 172 -1.88 18.87 2.17
CA ASP A 172 -1.67 19.85 1.11
C ASP A 172 -0.67 19.44 0.02
N ALA A 173 -0.36 18.14 -0.09
CA ALA A 173 0.61 17.67 -1.07
C ALA A 173 0.09 17.75 -2.51
N GLU A 174 0.83 18.40 -3.38
CA GLU A 174 0.58 18.35 -4.82
C GLU A 174 0.83 16.94 -5.37
N ARG A 175 -0.03 16.53 -6.31
CA ARG A 175 0.15 15.25 -6.99
C ARG A 175 1.33 15.35 -7.97
N PRO A 176 2.38 14.50 -7.81
CA PRO A 176 3.57 14.57 -8.69
C PRO A 176 3.26 14.28 -10.16
N VAL A 177 2.24 13.46 -10.41
CA VAL A 177 1.75 13.14 -11.75
C VAL A 177 0.31 13.61 -11.85
N PRO A 178 0.01 14.60 -12.72
CA PRO A 178 -1.34 15.10 -12.89
C PRO A 178 -2.26 14.01 -13.47
N LEU A 179 -3.52 14.00 -13.07
CA LEU A 179 -4.56 13.13 -13.62
C LEU A 179 -5.50 13.94 -14.49
N SER A 180 -5.81 13.40 -15.67
CA SER A 180 -6.93 13.83 -16.49
C SER A 180 -8.00 12.75 -16.54
N PHE A 181 -9.26 13.17 -16.60
CA PHE A 181 -10.40 12.25 -16.61
C PHE A 181 -11.18 12.44 -17.90
N SER A 182 -11.53 11.32 -18.54
CA SER A 182 -12.40 11.31 -19.71
C SER A 182 -13.43 10.18 -19.57
N TRP A 183 -14.57 10.37 -20.21
CA TRP A 183 -15.62 9.37 -20.28
C TRP A 183 -15.72 8.86 -21.72
N SER A 184 -15.52 7.55 -21.95
CA SER A 184 -15.68 6.92 -23.24
C SER A 184 -17.06 6.25 -23.33
N LEU A 185 -17.75 6.45 -24.45
CA LEU A 185 -19.01 5.77 -24.79
C LEU A 185 -18.78 4.62 -25.79
N THR A 186 -17.55 4.47 -26.29
CA THR A 186 -17.17 3.38 -27.20
C THR A 186 -16.98 2.07 -26.44
N PRO A 187 -17.16 0.91 -27.08
CA PRO A 187 -16.84 -0.38 -26.49
C PRO A 187 -15.39 -0.43 -26.01
N LEU A 188 -15.14 -1.12 -24.89
CA LEU A 188 -13.81 -1.20 -24.29
C LEU A 188 -12.72 -1.64 -25.27
N GLY A 189 -12.99 -2.61 -26.16
CA GLY A 189 -12.03 -3.08 -27.13
C GLY A 189 -11.58 -1.99 -28.12
N GLU A 190 -12.51 -1.16 -28.57
CA GLU A 190 -12.24 -0.02 -29.48
C GLU A 190 -11.49 1.10 -28.75
N THR A 191 -11.89 1.40 -27.53
CA THR A 191 -11.17 2.37 -26.67
C THR A 191 -9.72 1.95 -26.44
N LEU A 192 -9.47 0.66 -26.15
CA LEU A 192 -8.12 0.14 -25.96
C LEU A 192 -7.30 0.19 -27.25
N GLU A 193 -7.91 -0.11 -28.38
CA GLU A 193 -7.27 0.00 -29.70
C GLU A 193 -6.83 1.44 -29.98
N GLU A 194 -7.71 2.41 -29.75
CA GLU A 194 -7.40 3.83 -29.89
C GLU A 194 -6.21 4.24 -28.98
N LEU A 195 -6.24 3.86 -27.69
CA LEU A 195 -5.17 4.18 -26.74
C LEU A 195 -3.82 3.58 -27.16
N VAL A 196 -3.81 2.34 -27.68
CA VAL A 196 -2.58 1.70 -28.17
C VAL A 196 -2.07 2.39 -29.43
N VAL A 197 -2.93 2.69 -30.40
CA VAL A 197 -2.56 3.34 -31.67
C VAL A 197 -2.06 4.77 -31.43
N THR A 198 -2.60 5.47 -30.43
CA THR A 198 -2.19 6.83 -30.06
C THR A 198 -1.03 6.87 -29.05
N HIS A 199 -0.35 5.75 -28.84
CA HIS A 199 0.82 5.64 -27.93
C HIS A 199 0.54 6.01 -26.47
N GLN A 200 -0.66 5.73 -25.97
CA GLN A 200 -1.06 5.93 -24.57
C GLN A 200 -0.97 4.64 -23.73
N ALA A 201 -0.32 3.61 -24.25
CA ALA A 201 0.00 2.39 -23.49
C ALA A 201 1.20 2.65 -22.54
N PRO A 202 1.31 1.90 -21.40
CA PRO A 202 0.46 0.80 -20.99
C PRO A 202 -0.89 1.25 -20.43
N VAL A 203 -1.93 0.44 -20.64
CA VAL A 203 -3.30 0.70 -20.16
C VAL A 203 -3.65 -0.31 -19.05
N TYR A 204 -4.14 0.16 -17.92
CA TYR A 204 -4.60 -0.69 -16.82
C TYR A 204 -6.13 -0.72 -16.79
N VAL A 205 -6.70 -1.90 -17.05
CA VAL A 205 -8.15 -2.12 -17.05
C VAL A 205 -8.57 -2.80 -15.74
N VAL A 206 -9.47 -2.17 -14.99
CA VAL A 206 -9.93 -2.67 -13.70
C VAL A 206 -11.26 -3.42 -13.85
N HIS A 207 -11.35 -4.60 -13.24
CA HIS A 207 -12.55 -5.42 -13.17
C HIS A 207 -12.91 -5.75 -11.72
N PHE A 208 -14.20 -5.91 -11.44
CA PHE A 208 -14.68 -6.27 -10.08
C PHE A 208 -14.34 -7.71 -9.67
N THR A 209 -14.12 -8.61 -10.64
CA THR A 209 -13.81 -10.02 -10.35
C THR A 209 -12.65 -10.52 -11.20
N GLN A 210 -11.92 -11.50 -10.67
CA GLN A 210 -10.85 -12.20 -11.39
C GLN A 210 -11.37 -12.87 -12.67
N ALA A 211 -12.56 -13.47 -12.60
CA ALA A 211 -13.18 -14.12 -13.74
C ALA A 211 -13.43 -13.12 -14.88
N ALA A 212 -14.01 -11.96 -14.60
CA ALA A 212 -14.26 -10.91 -15.57
C ALA A 212 -12.94 -10.39 -16.18
N ALA A 213 -11.90 -10.21 -15.38
CA ALA A 213 -10.58 -9.79 -15.88
C ALA A 213 -9.99 -10.80 -16.86
N VAL A 214 -10.05 -12.10 -16.56
CA VAL A 214 -9.53 -13.17 -17.42
C VAL A 214 -10.36 -13.30 -18.70
N GLU A 215 -11.68 -13.22 -18.60
CA GLU A 215 -12.60 -13.27 -19.73
C GLU A 215 -12.33 -12.12 -20.71
N GLN A 216 -12.26 -10.89 -20.19
CA GLN A 216 -11.98 -9.71 -20.98
C GLN A 216 -10.58 -9.78 -21.60
N ALA A 217 -9.55 -10.14 -20.84
CA ALA A 217 -8.20 -10.32 -21.37
C ALA A 217 -8.17 -11.35 -22.51
N THR A 218 -8.94 -12.44 -22.38
CA THR A 218 -9.02 -13.50 -23.38
C THR A 218 -9.75 -13.02 -24.65
N SER A 219 -10.79 -12.21 -24.51
CA SER A 219 -11.51 -11.62 -25.65
C SER A 219 -10.60 -10.70 -26.49
N LEU A 220 -9.67 -10.00 -25.87
CA LEU A 220 -8.71 -9.11 -26.53
C LEU A 220 -7.65 -9.84 -27.35
N LEU A 221 -7.48 -11.15 -27.20
CA LEU A 221 -6.52 -11.94 -28.00
C LEU A 221 -6.81 -11.92 -29.52
N THR A 222 -8.02 -11.61 -29.92
CA THR A 222 -8.43 -11.48 -31.31
C THR A 222 -8.19 -10.09 -31.89
N ASN A 223 -7.88 -9.11 -31.04
CA ASN A 223 -7.65 -7.72 -31.48
C ASN A 223 -6.23 -7.56 -32.04
N LYS A 224 -6.14 -7.32 -33.35
CA LYS A 224 -4.86 -7.21 -34.07
C LYS A 224 -4.07 -5.95 -33.69
N ALA A 225 -4.73 -4.85 -33.37
CA ALA A 225 -4.05 -3.60 -33.00
C ALA A 225 -3.34 -3.74 -31.65
N ILE A 226 -3.99 -4.36 -30.67
CA ILE A 226 -3.38 -4.66 -29.36
C ILE A 226 -2.17 -5.59 -29.54
N ALA A 227 -2.31 -6.65 -30.33
CA ALA A 227 -1.23 -7.59 -30.61
C ALA A 227 -0.04 -6.93 -31.34
N ALA A 228 -0.31 -5.96 -32.22
CA ALA A 228 0.72 -5.21 -32.94
C ALA A 228 1.45 -4.19 -32.05
N GLY A 229 0.79 -3.68 -31.01
CA GLY A 229 1.37 -2.77 -30.03
C GLY A 229 2.29 -3.45 -29.00
N ALA A 230 2.35 -4.78 -28.98
CA ALA A 230 3.20 -5.52 -28.03
C ALA A 230 4.70 -5.36 -28.37
N ASP A 231 5.52 -5.12 -27.34
CA ASP A 231 6.98 -5.03 -27.49
C ASP A 231 7.56 -6.33 -28.10
N PRO A 232 8.26 -6.25 -29.23
CA PRO A 232 8.90 -7.42 -29.85
C PRO A 232 9.87 -8.16 -28.92
N ALA A 233 10.56 -7.45 -28.02
CA ALA A 233 11.48 -8.04 -27.04
C ALA A 233 10.75 -8.85 -25.95
N LEU A 234 9.44 -8.69 -25.80
CA LEU A 234 8.65 -9.42 -24.81
C LEU A 234 8.70 -10.94 -25.03
N LYS A 235 8.71 -11.38 -26.28
CA LYS A 235 8.80 -12.81 -26.61
C LYS A 235 10.12 -13.42 -26.16
N GLU A 236 11.22 -12.69 -26.32
CA GLU A 236 12.56 -13.14 -25.89
C GLU A 236 12.65 -13.18 -24.35
N ARG A 237 12.15 -12.15 -23.69
CA ARG A 237 12.08 -12.10 -22.20
C ARG A 237 11.26 -13.25 -21.63
N LEU A 238 10.17 -13.63 -22.28
CA LEU A 238 9.30 -14.72 -21.84
C LEU A 238 9.84 -16.12 -22.18
N ALA A 239 10.85 -16.25 -23.05
CA ALA A 239 11.39 -17.54 -23.47
C ALA A 239 12.03 -18.33 -22.31
N GLY A 240 12.59 -17.64 -21.32
CA GLY A 240 13.20 -18.23 -20.10
C GLY A 240 12.19 -18.62 -19.02
N PHE A 241 10.92 -18.21 -19.14
CA PHE A 241 9.90 -18.48 -18.12
C PHE A 241 9.19 -19.81 -18.35
N ARG A 242 9.12 -20.62 -17.29
CA ARG A 242 8.31 -21.85 -17.27
C ARG A 242 6.95 -21.56 -16.66
N PHE A 243 5.92 -21.56 -17.49
CA PHE A 243 4.55 -21.40 -17.06
C PHE A 243 4.00 -22.75 -16.56
N GLY A 244 3.33 -22.74 -15.40
CA GLY A 244 2.70 -23.94 -14.85
C GLY A 244 1.53 -24.46 -15.69
N ALA A 245 1.01 -25.62 -15.32
CA ALA A 245 -0.21 -26.20 -15.91
C ALA A 245 -1.45 -25.36 -15.55
N GLY A 246 -2.54 -25.50 -16.28
CA GLY A 246 -3.78 -24.76 -16.03
C GLY A 246 -3.70 -23.30 -16.48
N PHE A 247 -3.93 -22.35 -15.56
CA PHE A 247 -3.94 -20.91 -15.86
C PHE A 247 -2.62 -20.41 -16.45
N GLY A 248 -1.50 -21.01 -16.11
CA GLY A 248 -0.18 -20.64 -16.66
C GLY A 248 -0.12 -20.70 -18.19
N LYS A 249 -0.82 -21.64 -18.83
CA LYS A 249 -0.91 -21.71 -20.30
C LYS A 249 -1.68 -20.50 -20.87
N THR A 250 -2.79 -20.12 -20.24
CA THR A 250 -3.57 -18.96 -20.64
C THR A 250 -2.77 -17.69 -20.45
N LEU A 251 -2.12 -17.53 -19.29
CA LEU A 251 -1.27 -16.37 -18.99
C LEU A 251 -0.11 -16.25 -20.00
N SER A 252 0.56 -17.36 -20.33
CA SER A 252 1.63 -17.36 -21.36
C SER A 252 1.14 -16.87 -22.71
N ARG A 253 -0.09 -17.27 -23.13
CA ARG A 253 -0.67 -16.82 -24.40
C ARG A 253 -1.01 -15.33 -24.37
N LEU A 254 -1.56 -14.84 -23.28
CA LEU A 254 -1.89 -13.43 -23.08
C LEU A 254 -0.62 -12.55 -23.09
N LEU A 255 0.36 -12.91 -22.27
CA LEU A 255 1.61 -12.14 -22.14
C LEU A 255 2.36 -12.03 -23.47
N ARG A 256 2.36 -13.09 -24.32
CA ARG A 256 3.00 -13.05 -25.64
C ARG A 256 2.34 -12.04 -26.61
N GLN A 257 1.15 -11.57 -26.30
CA GLN A 257 0.44 -10.51 -27.03
C GLN A 257 0.41 -9.17 -26.27
N GLY A 258 1.24 -9.02 -25.25
CA GLY A 258 1.31 -7.78 -24.47
C GLY A 258 0.17 -7.60 -23.48
N ILE A 259 -0.63 -8.63 -23.20
CA ILE A 259 -1.76 -8.58 -22.27
C ILE A 259 -1.35 -9.25 -20.96
N GLY A 260 -1.29 -8.50 -19.87
CA GLY A 260 -1.08 -9.02 -18.51
C GLY A 260 -2.42 -9.21 -17.78
N VAL A 261 -2.46 -10.13 -16.83
CA VAL A 261 -3.54 -10.27 -15.83
C VAL A 261 -2.90 -10.30 -14.46
N HIS A 262 -3.36 -9.42 -13.57
CA HIS A 262 -2.92 -9.32 -12.20
C HIS A 262 -4.15 -9.45 -11.27
N HIS A 263 -4.03 -10.27 -10.21
CA HIS A 263 -5.08 -10.49 -9.21
C HIS A 263 -4.49 -10.99 -7.89
#